data_65c3584d602bd455237956a9a0d02750
#
_entry.id   65c3584d602bd455237956a9a0d02750
#
_cell.length_a   1.000
_cell.length_b   1.000
_cell.length_c   1.000
_cell.angle_alpha   90.00
_cell.angle_beta   90.00
_cell.angle_gamma   90.00
#
_symmetry.space_group_name_H-M   'P 1'
#
loop_
_entity.id
_entity.type
_entity.pdbx_description
1 polymer ?
#
loop_
_entity_poly.entity_id
_entity_poly.type
_entity_poly.pdbx_seq_one_letter_code
_entity_poly.pdbx_strand_id
1 'polypeptide(L)'
;MKKNLLLIVIAAMLTLSACGNGSKDEKSTDPGAKSNEKSEVNLYTSRHYDVDDELYKSFEQQTGIKVNIIKDEADVLIERIKREGSATKADLLLTADVGRLYRAKEEGLLQPVSSDKLANQIPSKFRDTDDMWVGLTKRARILVYNKDKVKPEELSTYEALTEDKWKGRVLVRSSESVYNQSLLASFIEINGEEKAKEWAQGIVDNMARNPEGGDRDQAKGIAAGSGDIAIMNSYYFGQMLNSVDNEEVKIAESLGVFFPNQETTGAHVNISGAGVVKDSKNAENALKLLEFLTGDEAQVKFASANYEFPVNPGVEPSELLKSWGDFKEQDIPLSVLGENNAKAIITLNEVGWK
;
A
#
# COMPACT_ATOMS: atom_id res chain seq x y z
N MET A 1 59.99 1.27 -40.28
CA MET A 1 60.16 1.37 -41.78
C MET A 1 58.85 1.94 -42.32
N LYS A 2 58.98 3.15 -42.88
CA LYS A 2 58.42 3.74 -44.12
C LYS A 2 56.87 3.83 -44.12
N LYS A 3 56.26 5.05 -44.01
CA LYS A 3 56.00 6.06 -45.09
C LYS A 3 54.71 5.71 -45.86
N ASN A 4 53.75 6.54 -46.19
CA ASN A 4 53.56 7.97 -46.52
C ASN A 4 52.02 8.24 -46.46
N LEU A 5 51.49 9.32 -45.99
CA LEU A 5 51.36 10.69 -46.52
C LEU A 5 50.69 10.76 -47.92
N LEU A 6 49.45 11.28 -48.01
CA LEU A 6 49.10 12.30 -49.02
C LEU A 6 47.79 13.04 -48.66
N LEU A 7 47.95 14.35 -48.53
CA LEU A 7 46.93 15.40 -48.64
C LEU A 7 46.50 15.58 -50.08
N ILE A 8 45.26 16.00 -50.38
CA ILE A 8 44.93 16.99 -51.38
C ILE A 8 43.66 17.76 -51.01
N VAL A 9 43.84 19.08 -51.02
CA VAL A 9 42.89 20.20 -50.90
C VAL A 9 42.44 20.60 -52.30
N ILE A 10 41.28 21.25 -52.47
CA ILE A 10 40.88 22.28 -53.46
C ILE A 10 39.35 22.40 -53.34
N ALA A 11 38.77 23.42 -52.79
CA ALA A 11 38.57 24.83 -53.07
C ALA A 11 37.33 25.12 -54.00
N ALA A 12 36.41 25.76 -53.38
CA ALA A 12 35.55 26.88 -53.73
C ALA A 12 35.02 27.05 -55.18
N MET A 13 33.70 27.37 -55.27
CA MET A 13 33.24 28.56 -55.98
C MET A 13 31.83 28.99 -55.60
N LEU A 14 31.76 30.23 -55.21
CA LEU A 14 30.51 31.04 -55.04
C LEU A 14 29.91 31.40 -56.40
N THR A 15 28.56 31.46 -56.50
CA THR A 15 27.90 32.45 -57.33
C THR A 15 26.66 32.96 -56.65
N LEU A 16 26.68 34.24 -56.37
CA LEU A 16 25.51 35.10 -56.10
C LEU A 16 24.70 35.30 -57.37
N SER A 17 23.39 35.31 -57.29
CA SER A 17 22.57 36.22 -58.13
C SER A 17 21.31 36.57 -57.34
N ALA A 18 21.04 37.87 -57.36
CA ALA A 18 20.06 38.60 -56.60
C ALA A 18 18.77 38.86 -57.41
N CYS A 19 17.77 39.29 -56.63
CA CYS A 19 16.62 40.14 -57.00
C CYS A 19 15.33 39.50 -57.55
N GLY A 20 14.26 39.77 -56.82
CA GLY A 20 12.95 39.97 -57.42
C GLY A 20 11.74 39.79 -56.51
N ASN A 21 11.38 40.85 -55.80
CA ASN A 21 10.01 41.37 -55.58
C ASN A 21 8.86 40.50 -55.06
N GLY A 22 8.44 40.83 -53.91
CA GLY A 22 7.11 41.05 -53.33
C GLY A 22 5.94 40.14 -53.69
N SER A 23 5.50 39.39 -52.65
CA SER A 23 4.06 39.16 -52.41
C SER A 23 3.89 38.77 -50.94
N LYS A 24 2.89 39.36 -50.31
CA LYS A 24 2.40 39.03 -48.98
C LYS A 24 1.85 37.63 -49.04
N ASP A 25 2.40 36.74 -48.27
CA ASP A 25 1.77 35.47 -47.93
C ASP A 25 1.63 35.31 -46.44
N GLU A 26 0.42 34.99 -46.07
CA GLU A 26 -0.10 34.79 -44.73
C GLU A 26 0.71 33.75 -43.98
N LYS A 27 1.01 34.06 -42.72
CA LYS A 27 1.42 33.08 -41.75
C LYS A 27 0.32 32.05 -41.56
N SER A 28 0.41 30.91 -42.22
CA SER A 28 -0.27 29.72 -41.77
C SER A 28 0.47 29.22 -40.49
N THR A 29 -0.07 29.58 -39.36
CA THR A 29 0.23 28.88 -38.11
C THR A 29 -0.33 27.48 -38.28
N ASP A 30 0.56 26.51 -38.46
CA ASP A 30 0.25 25.10 -38.34
C ASP A 30 0.03 24.79 -36.84
N PRO A 31 -1.22 24.49 -36.41
CA PRO A 31 -1.48 24.11 -35.01
C PRO A 31 -1.41 22.59 -34.93
N GLY A 32 -0.19 22.01 -34.89
CA GLY A 32 -0.14 20.57 -34.89
C GLY A 32 1.19 19.88 -34.69
N ALA A 33 2.19 20.53 -34.15
CA ALA A 33 3.29 19.77 -33.55
C ALA A 33 2.90 19.39 -32.10
N LYS A 34 2.03 18.37 -31.96
CA LYS A 34 1.97 17.64 -30.71
C LYS A 34 3.38 17.04 -30.49
N SER A 35 4.10 17.57 -29.52
CA SER A 35 5.30 16.93 -29.01
C SER A 35 4.93 15.48 -28.73
N ASN A 36 5.63 14.54 -29.34
CA ASN A 36 5.57 13.12 -29.06
C ASN A 36 6.32 12.88 -27.73
N GLU A 37 6.03 13.65 -26.69
CA GLU A 37 6.43 13.30 -25.33
C GLU A 37 5.62 12.05 -24.97
N LYS A 38 6.34 10.96 -24.73
CA LYS A 38 5.73 9.72 -24.26
C LYS A 38 5.01 10.05 -22.97
N SER A 39 3.68 10.00 -23.04
CA SER A 39 2.88 10.16 -21.82
C SER A 39 3.19 8.99 -20.89
N GLU A 40 3.78 9.27 -19.75
CA GLU A 40 4.16 8.24 -18.78
C GLU A 40 3.93 8.69 -17.33
N VAL A 41 3.92 7.74 -16.42
CA VAL A 41 3.93 7.93 -14.98
C VAL A 41 4.90 6.94 -14.33
N ASN A 42 5.74 7.41 -13.42
CA ASN A 42 6.70 6.59 -12.70
C ASN A 42 6.15 6.27 -11.30
N LEU A 43 5.75 5.03 -11.12
CA LEU A 43 5.16 4.50 -9.91
C LEU A 43 6.24 3.83 -9.05
N TYR A 44 6.46 4.33 -7.84
CA TYR A 44 7.25 3.70 -6.81
C TYR A 44 6.31 3.00 -5.84
N THR A 45 6.40 1.67 -5.72
CA THR A 45 5.41 0.90 -4.96
C THR A 45 6.03 -0.21 -4.11
N SER A 46 5.52 -0.34 -2.88
CA SER A 46 5.81 -1.50 -2.03
C SER A 46 4.79 -2.64 -2.18
N ARG A 47 3.81 -2.49 -3.06
CA ARG A 47 2.88 -3.57 -3.39
C ARG A 47 3.48 -4.48 -4.47
N HIS A 48 3.15 -5.76 -4.39
CA HIS A 48 3.76 -6.80 -5.25
C HIS A 48 2.75 -7.87 -5.70
N TYR A 49 1.46 -7.51 -5.77
CA TYR A 49 0.39 -8.43 -6.15
C TYR A 49 0.17 -8.42 -7.67
N ASP A 50 -0.16 -9.58 -8.26
CA ASP A 50 -0.40 -9.72 -9.70
C ASP A 50 -1.55 -8.83 -10.18
N VAL A 51 -2.59 -8.65 -9.35
CA VAL A 51 -3.72 -7.77 -9.65
C VAL A 51 -3.31 -6.32 -9.88
N ASP A 52 -2.27 -5.84 -9.18
CA ASP A 52 -1.75 -4.49 -9.37
C ASP A 52 -1.18 -4.34 -10.79
N ASP A 53 -0.39 -5.31 -11.25
CA ASP A 53 0.21 -5.29 -12.59
C ASP A 53 -0.86 -5.38 -13.70
N GLU A 54 -1.97 -6.12 -13.47
CA GLU A 54 -3.12 -6.13 -14.38
C GLU A 54 -3.81 -4.78 -14.45
N LEU A 55 -4.00 -4.11 -13.32
CA LEU A 55 -4.61 -2.79 -13.25
C LEU A 55 -3.76 -1.73 -13.94
N TYR A 56 -2.44 -1.76 -13.77
CA TYR A 56 -1.55 -0.83 -14.47
C TYR A 56 -1.60 -1.03 -15.99
N LYS A 57 -1.66 -2.28 -16.47
CA LYS A 57 -1.86 -2.58 -17.90
C LYS A 57 -3.22 -2.11 -18.41
N SER A 58 -4.30 -2.27 -17.61
CA SER A 58 -5.63 -1.76 -17.97
C SER A 58 -5.62 -0.23 -18.10
N PHE A 59 -4.99 0.46 -17.16
CA PHE A 59 -4.79 1.91 -17.21
C PHE A 59 -4.03 2.35 -18.49
N GLU A 60 -2.92 1.67 -18.81
CA GLU A 60 -2.15 1.95 -20.04
C GLU A 60 -3.00 1.79 -21.30
N GLN A 61 -3.80 0.73 -21.37
CA GLN A 61 -4.69 0.45 -22.52
C GLN A 61 -5.78 1.51 -22.67
N GLN A 62 -6.35 1.98 -21.55
CA GLN A 62 -7.44 2.95 -21.57
C GLN A 62 -6.98 4.38 -21.83
N THR A 63 -5.78 4.74 -21.40
CA THR A 63 -5.31 6.14 -21.41
C THR A 63 -4.16 6.40 -22.37
N GLY A 64 -3.45 5.38 -22.80
CA GLY A 64 -2.18 5.52 -23.54
C GLY A 64 -1.01 6.03 -22.69
N ILE A 65 -1.19 6.18 -21.37
CA ILE A 65 -0.16 6.60 -20.42
C ILE A 65 0.60 5.37 -19.95
N LYS A 66 1.91 5.31 -20.21
CA LYS A 66 2.76 4.20 -19.78
C LYS A 66 3.03 4.27 -18.27
N VAL A 67 2.91 3.15 -17.56
CA VAL A 67 3.29 3.03 -16.14
C VAL A 67 4.66 2.39 -16.01
N ASN A 68 5.65 3.15 -15.58
CA ASN A 68 6.98 2.65 -15.26
C ASN A 68 7.04 2.32 -13.76
N ILE A 69 7.27 1.05 -13.42
CA ILE A 69 7.12 0.57 -12.04
C ILE A 69 8.49 0.31 -11.43
N ILE A 70 8.70 0.80 -10.21
CA ILE A 70 9.81 0.43 -9.34
C ILE A 70 9.22 -0.15 -8.07
N LYS A 71 9.52 -1.44 -7.81
CA LYS A 71 9.09 -2.17 -6.62
C LYS A 71 10.25 -2.29 -5.64
N ASP A 72 10.01 -1.90 -4.38
CA ASP A 72 10.95 -2.06 -3.27
C ASP A 72 10.18 -1.91 -1.93
N GLU A 73 10.83 -2.14 -0.81
CA GLU A 73 10.27 -1.84 0.51
C GLU A 73 9.94 -0.34 0.65
N ALA A 74 8.83 -0.04 1.31
CA ALA A 74 8.32 1.34 1.39
C ALA A 74 9.35 2.32 1.98
N ASP A 75 10.05 1.93 3.03
CA ASP A 75 11.06 2.77 3.68
C ASP A 75 12.26 3.03 2.75
N VAL A 76 12.64 2.05 1.92
CA VAL A 76 13.70 2.19 0.90
C VAL A 76 13.27 3.18 -0.18
N LEU A 77 12.01 3.11 -0.63
CA LEU A 77 11.47 4.03 -1.63
C LEU A 77 11.39 5.46 -1.11
N ILE A 78 10.95 5.66 0.14
CA ILE A 78 10.89 6.97 0.79
C ILE A 78 12.28 7.58 0.89
N GLU A 79 13.27 6.83 1.39
CA GLU A 79 14.66 7.30 1.48
C GLU A 79 15.27 7.58 0.09
N ARG A 80 14.87 6.82 -0.92
CA ARG A 80 15.29 7.06 -2.30
C ARG A 80 14.74 8.37 -2.83
N ILE A 81 13.43 8.62 -2.71
CA ILE A 81 12.78 9.88 -3.13
C ILE A 81 13.46 11.06 -2.41
N LYS A 82 13.66 10.96 -1.10
CA LYS A 82 14.32 11.97 -0.28
C LYS A 82 15.73 12.29 -0.78
N ARG A 83 16.54 11.28 -1.05
CA ARG A 83 17.92 11.44 -1.54
C ARG A 83 17.98 11.99 -2.95
N GLU A 84 17.04 11.63 -3.82
CA GLU A 84 16.95 12.13 -5.20
C GLU A 84 16.47 13.58 -5.23
N GLY A 85 15.67 14.03 -4.23
CA GLY A 85 15.15 15.39 -4.12
C GLY A 85 14.44 15.84 -5.39
N SER A 86 14.68 17.06 -5.85
CA SER A 86 14.06 17.60 -7.08
C SER A 86 14.49 16.89 -8.38
N ALA A 87 15.50 16.00 -8.33
CA ALA A 87 15.91 15.16 -9.45
C ALA A 87 15.19 13.80 -9.46
N THR A 88 14.28 13.55 -8.50
CA THR A 88 13.53 12.28 -8.46
C THR A 88 12.76 12.06 -9.77
N LYS A 89 12.65 10.79 -10.13
CA LYS A 89 11.79 10.35 -11.24
C LYS A 89 10.43 9.85 -10.74
N ALA A 90 10.27 9.69 -9.43
CA ALA A 90 9.01 9.22 -8.87
C ALA A 90 7.90 10.24 -9.09
N ASP A 91 6.77 9.78 -9.62
CA ASP A 91 5.57 10.60 -9.81
C ASP A 91 4.51 10.23 -8.76
N LEU A 92 4.39 8.95 -8.45
CA LEU A 92 3.44 8.42 -7.47
C LEU A 92 4.16 7.48 -6.51
N LEU A 93 3.98 7.66 -5.20
CA LEU A 93 4.39 6.72 -4.16
C LEU A 93 3.17 5.95 -3.67
N LEU A 94 3.20 4.62 -3.79
CA LEU A 94 2.16 3.71 -3.32
C LEU A 94 2.71 2.79 -2.26
N THR A 95 2.09 2.78 -1.07
CA THR A 95 2.52 1.94 0.05
C THR A 95 1.39 1.05 0.55
N ALA A 96 1.76 -0.07 1.15
CA ALA A 96 0.80 -0.99 1.78
C ALA A 96 0.49 -0.62 3.24
N ASP A 97 0.87 0.57 3.70
CA ASP A 97 0.65 1.02 5.08
C ASP A 97 0.57 2.54 5.14
N VAL A 98 -0.47 3.08 5.80
CA VAL A 98 -0.69 4.52 5.91
C VAL A 98 0.40 5.22 6.72
N GLY A 99 1.01 4.56 7.69
CA GLY A 99 2.10 5.14 8.47
C GLY A 99 3.30 5.55 7.59
N ARG A 100 3.53 4.85 6.48
CA ARG A 100 4.55 5.21 5.49
C ARG A 100 4.16 6.40 4.64
N LEU A 101 2.88 6.55 4.31
CA LEU A 101 2.38 7.77 3.64
C LEU A 101 2.45 8.98 4.57
N TYR A 102 2.09 8.80 5.84
CA TYR A 102 2.26 9.83 6.86
C TYR A 102 3.72 10.26 6.96
N ARG A 103 4.67 9.31 7.05
CA ARG A 103 6.11 9.61 7.06
C ARG A 103 6.54 10.39 5.82
N ALA A 104 6.13 9.97 4.63
CA ALA A 104 6.45 10.67 3.39
C ALA A 104 5.91 12.10 3.36
N LYS A 105 4.70 12.34 3.93
CA LYS A 105 4.12 13.67 4.12
C LYS A 105 4.97 14.53 5.06
N GLU A 106 5.29 14.02 6.26
CA GLU A 106 6.07 14.75 7.27
C GLU A 106 7.49 15.11 6.78
N GLU A 107 8.07 14.26 5.95
CA GLU A 107 9.35 14.53 5.31
C GLU A 107 9.23 15.49 4.10
N GLY A 108 8.02 15.98 3.80
CA GLY A 108 7.76 16.96 2.73
C GLY A 108 7.98 16.39 1.32
N LEU A 109 7.78 15.08 1.15
CA LEU A 109 8.00 14.37 -0.12
C LEU A 109 6.76 14.28 -1.00
N LEU A 110 5.59 14.62 -0.46
CA LEU A 110 4.32 14.59 -1.18
C LEU A 110 3.83 16.01 -1.48
N GLN A 111 2.93 16.12 -2.44
CA GLN A 111 2.19 17.35 -2.76
C GLN A 111 0.68 17.11 -2.66
N PRO A 112 -0.11 18.15 -2.32
CA PRO A 112 -1.55 17.99 -2.23
C PRO A 112 -2.17 17.72 -3.61
N VAL A 113 -3.18 16.86 -3.63
CA VAL A 113 -3.90 16.45 -4.82
C VAL A 113 -5.37 16.78 -4.66
N SER A 114 -5.84 17.83 -5.33
CA SER A 114 -7.25 18.19 -5.35
C SER A 114 -7.93 17.56 -6.57
N SER A 115 -8.95 16.72 -6.33
CA SER A 115 -9.78 16.10 -7.36
C SER A 115 -11.18 15.86 -6.81
N ASP A 116 -12.18 16.43 -7.47
CA ASP A 116 -13.59 16.16 -7.14
C ASP A 116 -13.93 14.69 -7.27
N LYS A 117 -13.29 13.98 -8.21
CA LYS A 117 -13.50 12.55 -8.41
C LYS A 117 -13.00 11.75 -7.22
N LEU A 118 -11.79 12.03 -6.73
CA LEU A 118 -11.25 11.40 -5.52
C LEU A 118 -12.11 11.72 -4.29
N ALA A 119 -12.54 12.98 -4.15
CA ALA A 119 -13.37 13.40 -3.02
C ALA A 119 -14.74 12.70 -3.00
N ASN A 120 -15.32 12.42 -4.17
CA ASN A 120 -16.59 11.71 -4.30
C ASN A 120 -16.47 10.20 -4.14
N GLN A 121 -15.33 9.61 -4.53
CA GLN A 121 -15.10 8.16 -4.49
C GLN A 121 -14.57 7.68 -3.16
N ILE A 122 -13.79 8.49 -2.43
CA ILE A 122 -13.09 8.06 -1.22
C ILE A 122 -13.58 8.86 -0.01
N PRO A 123 -14.20 8.22 0.99
CA PRO A 123 -14.58 8.88 2.24
C PRO A 123 -13.39 9.59 2.91
N SER A 124 -13.67 10.71 3.58
CA SER A 124 -12.65 11.54 4.23
C SER A 124 -11.77 10.76 5.22
N LYS A 125 -12.32 9.76 5.90
CA LYS A 125 -11.57 8.89 6.83
C LYS A 125 -10.42 8.11 6.16
N PHE A 126 -10.46 7.93 4.83
CA PHE A 126 -9.44 7.25 4.05
C PHE A 126 -8.61 8.22 3.18
N ARG A 127 -8.68 9.52 3.47
CA ARG A 127 -7.88 10.56 2.84
C ARG A 127 -7.12 11.36 3.87
N ASP A 128 -5.96 11.88 3.48
CA ASP A 128 -5.24 12.85 4.31
C ASP A 128 -6.01 14.16 4.45
N THR A 129 -5.92 14.79 5.59
CA THR A 129 -6.59 16.08 5.89
C THR A 129 -6.09 17.22 5.00
N ASP A 130 -4.83 17.14 4.53
CA ASP A 130 -4.20 18.12 3.65
C ASP A 130 -4.10 17.60 2.20
N ASP A 131 -4.89 16.57 1.86
CA ASP A 131 -4.96 15.94 0.54
C ASP A 131 -3.60 15.39 0.00
N MET A 132 -2.65 15.06 0.89
CA MET A 132 -1.34 14.56 0.50
C MET A 132 -1.36 13.10 0.05
N TRP A 133 -2.34 12.31 0.50
CA TRP A 133 -2.52 10.91 0.10
C TRP A 133 -3.97 10.48 0.16
N VAL A 134 -4.28 9.41 -0.56
CA VAL A 134 -5.60 8.74 -0.56
C VAL A 134 -5.44 7.24 -0.38
N GLY A 135 -6.42 6.63 0.29
CA GLY A 135 -6.54 5.18 0.39
C GLY A 135 -6.99 4.55 -0.92
N LEU A 136 -6.47 3.38 -1.23
CA LEU A 136 -6.82 2.58 -2.40
C LEU A 136 -7.57 1.31 -2.00
N THR A 137 -7.15 0.67 -0.92
CA THR A 137 -7.78 -0.53 -0.36
C THR A 137 -7.68 -0.49 1.15
N LYS A 138 -8.54 -1.23 1.84
CA LYS A 138 -8.41 -1.42 3.29
C LYS A 138 -8.33 -2.90 3.67
N ARG A 139 -7.74 -3.19 4.80
CA ARG A 139 -7.68 -4.52 5.43
C ARG A 139 -7.89 -4.39 6.91
N ALA A 140 -8.47 -5.42 7.51
CA ALA A 140 -8.59 -5.57 8.95
C ALA A 140 -7.49 -6.48 9.50
N ARG A 141 -7.07 -6.23 10.74
CA ARG A 141 -6.31 -7.21 11.53
C ARG A 141 -7.32 -8.14 12.21
N ILE A 142 -7.41 -9.35 11.75
CA ILE A 142 -8.32 -10.38 12.25
C ILE A 142 -7.62 -11.34 13.20
N LEU A 143 -8.42 -12.06 14.00
CA LEU A 143 -7.97 -13.25 14.69
C LEU A 143 -8.32 -14.46 13.82
N VAL A 144 -7.31 -15.27 13.52
CA VAL A 144 -7.49 -16.56 12.87
C VAL A 144 -7.22 -17.63 13.90
N TYR A 145 -8.09 -18.63 14.01
CA TYR A 145 -8.05 -19.59 15.10
C TYR A 145 -8.35 -21.02 14.61
N ASN A 146 -7.86 -22.00 15.36
CA ASN A 146 -8.14 -23.42 15.15
C ASN A 146 -9.58 -23.76 15.59
N LYS A 147 -10.45 -24.16 14.65
CA LYS A 147 -11.87 -24.47 14.92
C LYS A 147 -12.09 -25.62 15.88
N ASP A 148 -11.12 -26.56 15.98
CA ASP A 148 -11.24 -27.73 16.85
C ASP A 148 -10.82 -27.45 18.29
N LYS A 149 -10.02 -26.36 18.50
CA LYS A 149 -9.41 -26.04 19.81
C LYS A 149 -9.96 -24.77 20.46
N VAL A 150 -10.54 -23.87 19.68
CA VAL A 150 -11.03 -22.56 20.11
C VAL A 150 -12.45 -22.38 19.62
N LYS A 151 -13.34 -22.08 20.55
CA LYS A 151 -14.72 -21.75 20.21
C LYS A 151 -14.86 -20.25 20.00
N PRO A 152 -15.68 -19.79 19.04
CA PRO A 152 -15.92 -18.34 18.80
C PRO A 152 -16.30 -17.57 20.07
N GLU A 153 -17.03 -18.19 21.00
CA GLU A 153 -17.49 -17.59 22.25
C GLU A 153 -16.34 -17.32 23.25
N GLU A 154 -15.16 -17.91 23.03
CA GLU A 154 -13.94 -17.63 23.83
C GLU A 154 -13.20 -16.39 23.35
N LEU A 155 -13.55 -15.90 22.13
CA LEU A 155 -12.94 -14.75 21.48
C LEU A 155 -13.73 -13.48 21.78
N SER A 156 -13.03 -12.35 21.93
CA SER A 156 -13.69 -11.06 22.17
C SER A 156 -12.86 -9.89 21.62
N THR A 157 -11.76 -9.54 22.25
CA THR A 157 -10.94 -8.39 21.92
C THR A 157 -9.49 -8.78 21.71
N TYR A 158 -8.68 -7.89 21.12
CA TYR A 158 -7.22 -8.09 21.10
C TYR A 158 -6.64 -8.12 22.53
N GLU A 159 -7.23 -7.30 23.42
CA GLU A 159 -6.81 -7.21 24.83
C GLU A 159 -7.00 -8.54 25.54
N ALA A 160 -8.07 -9.28 25.24
CA ALA A 160 -8.33 -10.58 25.82
C ALA A 160 -7.27 -11.64 25.49
N LEU A 161 -6.44 -11.43 24.45
CA LEU A 161 -5.33 -12.33 24.13
C LEU A 161 -4.21 -12.30 25.15
N THR A 162 -4.23 -11.37 26.11
CA THR A 162 -3.28 -11.30 27.22
C THR A 162 -3.69 -12.14 28.45
N GLU A 163 -4.93 -12.71 28.44
CA GLU A 163 -5.41 -13.55 29.51
C GLU A 163 -4.64 -14.89 29.60
N ASP A 164 -4.52 -15.44 30.81
CA ASP A 164 -3.77 -16.68 31.08
C ASP A 164 -4.21 -17.88 30.22
N LYS A 165 -5.50 -17.93 29.83
CA LYS A 165 -6.03 -19.00 28.96
C LYS A 165 -5.34 -19.09 27.61
N TRP A 166 -4.67 -18.00 27.16
CA TRP A 166 -3.96 -17.92 25.89
C TRP A 166 -2.45 -18.16 26.01
N LYS A 167 -1.94 -18.46 27.20
CA LYS A 167 -0.51 -18.66 27.42
C LYS A 167 0.05 -19.79 26.56
N GLY A 168 1.07 -19.47 25.75
CA GLY A 168 1.69 -20.41 24.83
C GLY A 168 0.82 -20.80 23.64
N ARG A 169 -0.21 -19.99 23.30
CA ARG A 169 -1.18 -20.30 22.24
C ARG A 169 -1.24 -19.24 21.12
N VAL A 170 -0.66 -18.06 21.32
CA VAL A 170 -0.74 -16.92 20.40
C VAL A 170 0.43 -16.94 19.42
N LEU A 171 0.14 -16.82 18.13
CA LEU A 171 1.11 -16.69 17.06
C LEU A 171 1.04 -15.29 16.45
N VAL A 172 2.18 -14.64 16.29
CA VAL A 172 2.31 -13.31 15.73
C VAL A 172 3.56 -13.18 14.87
N ARG A 173 3.59 -12.18 14.01
CA ARG A 173 4.81 -11.77 13.28
C ARG A 173 5.76 -11.01 14.17
N SER A 174 6.99 -10.80 13.69
CA SER A 174 8.00 -10.01 14.39
C SER A 174 7.59 -8.54 14.56
N SER A 175 8.28 -7.84 15.47
CA SER A 175 8.16 -6.40 15.69
C SER A 175 8.57 -5.55 14.49
N GLU A 176 9.35 -6.09 13.57
CA GLU A 176 9.74 -5.43 12.32
C GLU A 176 8.55 -5.31 11.34
N SER A 177 7.49 -6.10 11.56
CA SER A 177 6.31 -6.03 10.73
C SER A 177 5.59 -4.70 10.90
N VAL A 178 5.49 -3.93 9.82
CA VAL A 178 4.73 -2.66 9.79
C VAL A 178 3.30 -2.83 10.27
N TYR A 179 2.71 -4.02 10.09
CA TYR A 179 1.34 -4.31 10.51
C TYR A 179 1.20 -4.43 12.03
N ASN A 180 2.21 -4.96 12.72
CA ASN A 180 2.23 -5.00 14.19
C ASN A 180 2.54 -3.62 14.76
N GLN A 181 3.43 -2.86 14.11
CA GLN A 181 3.72 -1.48 14.49
C GLN A 181 2.47 -0.62 14.42
N SER A 182 1.71 -0.70 13.30
CA SER A 182 0.46 0.06 13.12
C SER A 182 -0.64 -0.40 14.08
N LEU A 183 -0.75 -1.70 14.37
CA LEU A 183 -1.69 -2.20 15.38
C LEU A 183 -1.37 -1.61 16.74
N LEU A 184 -0.10 -1.66 17.18
CA LEU A 184 0.29 -1.08 18.47
C LEU A 184 0.15 0.44 18.48
N ALA A 185 0.42 1.13 17.37
CA ALA A 185 0.19 2.58 17.24
C ALA A 185 -1.29 2.94 17.46
N SER A 186 -2.22 2.09 16.97
CA SER A 186 -3.65 2.29 17.24
C SER A 186 -4.01 2.06 18.71
N PHE A 187 -3.35 1.12 19.39
CA PHE A 187 -3.52 0.92 20.85
C PHE A 187 -3.02 2.10 21.67
N ILE A 188 -1.88 2.69 21.26
CA ILE A 188 -1.34 3.90 21.91
C ILE A 188 -2.35 5.03 21.81
N GLU A 189 -2.98 5.22 20.64
CA GLU A 189 -4.00 6.25 20.44
C GLU A 189 -5.23 6.02 21.32
N ILE A 190 -5.76 4.79 21.32
CA ILE A 190 -7.02 4.47 21.98
C ILE A 190 -6.86 4.37 23.51
N ASN A 191 -5.78 3.75 23.96
CA ASN A 191 -5.63 3.31 25.36
C ASN A 191 -4.53 4.07 26.11
N GLY A 192 -3.68 4.83 25.39
CA GLY A 192 -2.45 5.44 25.92
C GLY A 192 -1.25 4.49 25.95
N GLU A 193 -0.05 5.06 26.08
CA GLU A 193 1.24 4.33 25.96
C GLU A 193 1.39 3.20 26.99
N GLU A 194 1.04 3.44 28.26
CA GLU A 194 1.19 2.46 29.34
C GLU A 194 0.34 1.20 29.09
N LYS A 195 -0.95 1.36 28.77
CA LYS A 195 -1.83 0.21 28.49
C LYS A 195 -1.47 -0.51 27.19
N ALA A 196 -1.00 0.24 26.18
CA ALA A 196 -0.50 -0.35 24.96
C ALA A 196 0.74 -1.21 25.23
N LYS A 197 1.64 -0.75 26.11
CA LYS A 197 2.82 -1.51 26.56
C LYS A 197 2.43 -2.74 27.38
N GLU A 198 1.48 -2.62 28.31
CA GLU A 198 0.94 -3.75 29.06
C GLU A 198 0.36 -4.82 28.14
N TRP A 199 -0.42 -4.40 27.14
CA TRP A 199 -0.95 -5.31 26.12
C TRP A 199 0.16 -6.00 25.33
N ALA A 200 1.13 -5.25 24.83
CA ALA A 200 2.24 -5.81 24.07
C ALA A 200 3.05 -6.81 24.89
N GLN A 201 3.29 -6.51 26.18
CA GLN A 201 3.94 -7.45 27.10
C GLN A 201 3.10 -8.73 27.29
N GLY A 202 1.80 -8.61 27.51
CA GLY A 202 0.91 -9.76 27.65
C GLY A 202 0.86 -10.64 26.40
N ILE A 203 0.94 -10.04 25.21
CA ILE A 203 1.08 -10.82 23.97
C ILE A 203 2.41 -11.59 23.97
N VAL A 204 3.52 -10.93 24.32
CA VAL A 204 4.85 -11.59 24.43
C VAL A 204 4.80 -12.76 25.40
N ASP A 205 4.18 -12.60 26.57
CA ASP A 205 4.05 -13.63 27.59
C ASP A 205 3.19 -14.82 27.14
N ASN A 206 2.27 -14.59 26.18
CA ASN A 206 1.34 -15.59 25.65
C ASN A 206 1.75 -16.15 24.28
N MET A 207 2.89 -15.71 23.72
CA MET A 207 3.40 -16.27 22.47
C MET A 207 3.65 -17.76 22.56
N ALA A 208 3.21 -18.50 21.57
CA ALA A 208 3.45 -19.94 21.44
C ALA A 208 4.91 -20.27 21.07
N ARG A 209 5.57 -19.35 20.37
CA ARG A 209 6.96 -19.44 19.91
C ARG A 209 7.52 -18.04 19.63
N ASN A 210 8.81 -17.96 19.44
CA ASN A 210 9.40 -16.72 18.89
C ASN A 210 8.74 -16.38 17.54
N PRO A 211 8.45 -15.10 17.27
CA PRO A 211 7.90 -14.67 15.98
C PRO A 211 8.79 -15.08 14.81
N GLU A 212 8.18 -15.61 13.77
CA GLU A 212 8.84 -15.98 12.52
C GLU A 212 7.86 -15.92 11.34
N GLY A 213 8.37 -15.63 10.15
CA GLY A 213 7.60 -15.63 8.92
C GLY A 213 6.53 -14.53 8.81
N GLY A 214 5.69 -14.65 7.81
CA GLY A 214 4.59 -13.74 7.49
C GLY A 214 3.25 -14.19 8.08
N ASP A 215 2.17 -13.49 7.70
CA ASP A 215 0.82 -13.81 8.19
C ASP A 215 0.38 -15.23 7.79
N ARG A 216 0.70 -15.69 6.57
CA ARG A 216 0.39 -17.06 6.12
C ARG A 216 1.14 -18.11 6.94
N ASP A 217 2.36 -17.81 7.41
CA ASP A 217 3.14 -18.72 8.24
C ASP A 217 2.56 -18.84 9.64
N GLN A 218 1.88 -17.80 10.15
CA GLN A 218 1.14 -17.89 11.40
C GLN A 218 -0.06 -18.85 11.24
N ALA A 219 -0.84 -18.75 10.16
CA ALA A 219 -1.95 -19.67 9.88
C ALA A 219 -1.45 -21.12 9.70
N LYS A 220 -0.35 -21.34 8.96
CA LYS A 220 0.30 -22.65 8.84
C LYS A 220 0.79 -23.17 10.20
N GLY A 221 1.29 -22.27 11.06
CA GLY A 221 1.68 -22.61 12.43
C GLY A 221 0.52 -23.10 13.29
N ILE A 222 -0.68 -22.49 13.15
CA ILE A 222 -1.89 -22.99 13.82
C ILE A 222 -2.23 -24.41 13.37
N ALA A 223 -2.27 -24.65 12.06
CA ALA A 223 -2.58 -25.96 11.50
C ALA A 223 -1.56 -27.03 11.91
N ALA A 224 -0.28 -26.65 12.04
CA ALA A 224 0.79 -27.51 12.53
C ALA A 224 0.76 -27.73 14.06
N GLY A 225 -0.14 -27.06 14.79
CA GLY A 225 -0.26 -27.20 16.25
C GLY A 225 0.77 -26.42 17.05
N SER A 226 1.47 -25.47 16.44
CA SER A 226 2.43 -24.60 17.14
C SER A 226 1.77 -23.57 18.05
N GLY A 227 0.53 -23.23 17.80
CA GLY A 227 -0.34 -22.35 18.56
C GLY A 227 -1.78 -22.57 18.14
N ASP A 228 -2.72 -21.82 18.73
CA ASP A 228 -4.15 -22.04 18.47
C ASP A 228 -4.84 -20.83 17.86
N ILE A 229 -4.22 -19.65 17.95
CA ILE A 229 -4.75 -18.38 17.46
C ILE A 229 -3.63 -17.48 16.91
N ALA A 230 -3.93 -16.69 15.89
CA ALA A 230 -2.98 -15.73 15.32
C ALA A 230 -3.64 -14.40 15.00
N ILE A 231 -2.87 -13.31 15.07
CA ILE A 231 -3.25 -11.99 14.55
C ILE A 231 -2.68 -11.87 13.12
N MET A 232 -3.55 -11.68 12.13
CA MET A 232 -3.12 -11.55 10.74
C MET A 232 -4.01 -10.59 9.93
N ASN A 233 -3.54 -10.15 8.77
CA ASN A 233 -4.35 -9.34 7.87
C ASN A 233 -5.38 -10.20 7.13
N SER A 234 -6.60 -9.67 7.02
CA SER A 234 -7.75 -10.34 6.41
C SER A 234 -7.49 -10.84 4.98
N TYR A 235 -6.84 -10.04 4.15
CA TYR A 235 -6.61 -10.41 2.75
C TYR A 235 -5.67 -11.62 2.58
N TYR A 236 -4.69 -11.82 3.45
CA TYR A 236 -3.86 -13.03 3.39
C TYR A 236 -4.67 -14.29 3.65
N PHE A 237 -5.64 -14.23 4.56
CA PHE A 237 -6.52 -15.35 4.79
C PHE A 237 -7.43 -15.61 3.59
N GLY A 238 -7.97 -14.56 2.97
CA GLY A 238 -8.71 -14.64 1.71
C GLY A 238 -7.89 -15.27 0.57
N GLN A 239 -6.63 -14.89 0.44
CA GLN A 239 -5.71 -15.47 -0.54
C GLN A 239 -5.40 -16.94 -0.24
N MET A 240 -5.28 -17.35 1.01
CA MET A 240 -5.06 -18.76 1.38
C MET A 240 -6.27 -19.62 1.01
N LEU A 241 -7.49 -19.15 1.27
CA LEU A 241 -8.73 -19.86 0.89
C LEU A 241 -8.90 -20.04 -0.62
N ASN A 242 -8.23 -19.21 -1.43
CA ASN A 242 -8.30 -19.24 -2.89
C ASN A 242 -6.93 -19.53 -3.53
N SER A 243 -6.02 -20.13 -2.78
CA SER A 243 -4.69 -20.46 -3.26
C SER A 243 -4.75 -21.55 -4.36
N VAL A 244 -3.80 -21.48 -5.28
CA VAL A 244 -3.57 -22.57 -6.25
C VAL A 244 -2.96 -23.81 -5.58
N ASP A 245 -2.40 -23.66 -4.38
CA ASP A 245 -1.90 -24.76 -3.56
C ASP A 245 -3.03 -25.33 -2.68
N ASN A 246 -3.49 -26.52 -3.03
CA ASN A 246 -4.55 -27.22 -2.32
C ASN A 246 -4.24 -27.49 -0.83
N GLU A 247 -2.97 -27.60 -0.44
CA GLU A 247 -2.62 -27.79 0.96
C GLU A 247 -2.82 -26.47 1.75
N GLU A 248 -2.50 -25.32 1.13
CA GLU A 248 -2.79 -24.02 1.73
C GLU A 248 -4.29 -23.77 1.89
N VAL A 249 -5.11 -24.19 0.91
CA VAL A 249 -6.58 -24.13 0.99
C VAL A 249 -7.09 -24.97 2.17
N LYS A 250 -6.67 -26.25 2.27
CA LYS A 250 -7.08 -27.12 3.39
C LYS A 250 -6.71 -26.54 4.76
N ILE A 251 -5.52 -25.94 4.87
CA ILE A 251 -5.11 -25.24 6.08
C ILE A 251 -6.10 -24.13 6.40
N ALA A 252 -6.37 -23.26 5.45
CA ALA A 252 -7.27 -22.13 5.68
C ALA A 252 -8.71 -22.58 6.00
N GLU A 253 -9.22 -23.62 5.33
CA GLU A 253 -10.55 -24.21 5.59
C GLU A 253 -10.68 -24.79 7.01
N SER A 254 -9.58 -25.26 7.61
CA SER A 254 -9.57 -25.77 9.01
C SER A 254 -9.61 -24.67 10.06
N LEU A 255 -9.39 -23.41 9.66
CA LEU A 255 -9.30 -22.26 10.55
C LEU A 255 -10.57 -21.39 10.47
N GLY A 256 -10.83 -20.67 11.57
CA GLY A 256 -11.91 -19.69 11.66
C GLY A 256 -11.37 -18.25 11.59
N VAL A 257 -12.24 -17.33 11.19
CA VAL A 257 -12.03 -15.87 11.20
C VAL A 257 -12.84 -15.24 12.28
N PHE A 258 -12.28 -14.28 13.00
CA PHE A 258 -12.98 -13.48 13.98
C PHE A 258 -12.51 -12.02 13.92
N PHE A 259 -13.45 -11.09 13.88
CA PHE A 259 -13.16 -9.66 13.99
C PHE A 259 -13.22 -9.27 15.48
N PRO A 260 -12.08 -8.89 16.10
CA PRO A 260 -12.08 -8.56 17.52
C PRO A 260 -12.67 -7.17 17.81
N ASN A 261 -12.91 -6.88 19.10
CA ASN A 261 -13.36 -5.59 19.61
C ASN A 261 -14.71 -5.10 19.09
N GLN A 262 -15.61 -5.99 18.65
CA GLN A 262 -16.88 -5.58 18.02
C GLN A 262 -17.82 -4.86 18.99
N GLU A 263 -17.81 -5.23 20.25
CA GLU A 263 -18.61 -4.59 21.32
C GLU A 263 -17.89 -3.37 21.95
N THR A 264 -16.66 -3.08 21.53
CA THR A 264 -15.83 -2.03 22.11
C THR A 264 -15.34 -1.05 21.03
N THR A 265 -14.05 -1.02 20.76
CA THR A 265 -13.38 -0.04 19.88
C THR A 265 -13.47 -0.35 18.39
N GLY A 266 -13.84 -1.58 18.02
CA GLY A 266 -13.81 -2.06 16.64
C GLY A 266 -12.45 -2.70 16.26
N ALA A 267 -12.45 -3.44 15.17
CA ALA A 267 -11.26 -4.07 14.63
C ALA A 267 -10.30 -3.04 14.02
N HIS A 268 -9.01 -3.23 14.23
CA HIS A 268 -7.99 -2.38 13.59
C HIS A 268 -8.05 -2.48 12.07
N VAL A 269 -8.12 -1.34 11.41
CA VAL A 269 -8.09 -1.19 9.95
C VAL A 269 -6.88 -0.36 9.55
N ASN A 270 -6.29 -0.73 8.44
CA ASN A 270 -5.25 0.06 7.78
C ASN A 270 -5.47 0.01 6.27
N ILE A 271 -4.81 0.89 5.52
CA ILE A 271 -4.99 1.04 4.08
C ILE A 271 -3.69 0.78 3.32
N SER A 272 -3.83 0.30 2.08
CA SER A 272 -2.89 0.64 1.04
C SER A 272 -3.33 1.96 0.43
N GLY A 273 -2.40 2.85 0.18
CA GLY A 273 -2.73 4.17 -0.34
C GLY A 273 -1.59 4.76 -1.17
N ALA A 274 -1.85 5.89 -1.79
CA ALA A 274 -0.84 6.55 -2.62
C ALA A 274 -0.91 8.08 -2.50
N GLY A 275 0.25 8.72 -2.71
CA GLY A 275 0.40 10.16 -2.78
C GLY A 275 1.26 10.58 -3.96
N VAL A 276 0.95 11.75 -4.54
CA VAL A 276 1.74 12.32 -5.63
C VAL A 276 3.02 12.92 -5.05
N VAL A 277 4.15 12.55 -5.64
CA VAL A 277 5.47 13.02 -5.20
C VAL A 277 5.62 14.52 -5.51
N LYS A 278 6.16 15.30 -4.57
CA LYS A 278 6.24 16.77 -4.63
C LYS A 278 6.89 17.31 -5.90
N ASP A 279 7.99 16.70 -6.33
CA ASP A 279 8.76 17.17 -7.49
C ASP A 279 8.46 16.36 -8.77
N SER A 280 7.30 15.69 -8.80
CA SER A 280 6.84 14.91 -9.96
C SER A 280 6.83 15.74 -11.23
N LYS A 281 7.35 15.16 -12.31
CA LYS A 281 7.33 15.77 -13.65
C LYS A 281 6.05 15.41 -14.43
N ASN A 282 5.33 14.38 -13.94
CA ASN A 282 4.11 13.85 -14.56
C ASN A 282 2.94 13.84 -13.56
N ALA A 283 2.82 14.88 -12.72
CA ALA A 283 1.81 14.94 -11.64
C ALA A 283 0.37 14.77 -12.16
N GLU A 284 0.03 15.29 -13.34
CA GLU A 284 -1.29 15.10 -13.96
C GLU A 284 -1.54 13.63 -14.33
N ASN A 285 -0.52 12.91 -14.83
CA ASN A 285 -0.63 11.49 -15.13
C ASN A 285 -0.70 10.65 -13.86
N ALA A 286 0.02 11.04 -12.80
CA ALA A 286 -0.06 10.43 -11.48
C ALA A 286 -1.46 10.58 -10.89
N LEU A 287 -2.09 11.76 -11.01
CA LEU A 287 -3.48 11.98 -10.62
C LEU A 287 -4.46 11.09 -11.40
N LYS A 288 -4.29 10.97 -12.72
CA LYS A 288 -5.14 10.08 -13.54
C LYS A 288 -5.03 8.62 -13.13
N LEU A 289 -3.80 8.16 -12.80
CA LEU A 289 -3.60 6.81 -12.29
C LEU A 289 -4.27 6.63 -10.92
N LEU A 290 -4.15 7.61 -10.04
CA LEU A 290 -4.79 7.61 -8.74
C LEU A 290 -6.33 7.52 -8.86
N GLU A 291 -6.93 8.34 -9.72
CA GLU A 291 -8.37 8.33 -10.01
C GLU A 291 -8.85 7.02 -10.66
N PHE A 292 -8.00 6.37 -11.46
CA PHE A 292 -8.29 5.06 -12.02
C PHE A 292 -8.29 3.99 -10.92
N LEU A 293 -7.27 3.98 -10.04
CA LEU A 293 -7.14 3.00 -8.97
C LEU A 293 -8.23 3.13 -7.87
N THR A 294 -8.85 4.30 -7.75
CA THR A 294 -9.99 4.53 -6.85
C THR A 294 -11.35 4.31 -7.51
N GLY A 295 -11.37 4.16 -8.83
CA GLY A 295 -12.60 3.90 -9.60
C GLY A 295 -13.13 2.48 -9.44
N ASP A 296 -14.37 2.28 -9.82
CA ASP A 296 -15.12 1.03 -9.60
C ASP A 296 -14.41 -0.20 -10.16
N GLU A 297 -13.85 -0.11 -11.39
CA GLU A 297 -13.13 -1.23 -12.03
C GLU A 297 -11.98 -1.73 -11.17
N ALA A 298 -11.12 -0.82 -10.69
CA ALA A 298 -9.98 -1.18 -9.87
C ALA A 298 -10.40 -1.68 -8.49
N GLN A 299 -11.39 -1.05 -7.88
CA GLN A 299 -11.90 -1.43 -6.57
C GLN A 299 -12.54 -2.83 -6.57
N VAL A 300 -13.31 -3.17 -7.62
CA VAL A 300 -13.84 -4.54 -7.82
C VAL A 300 -12.70 -5.54 -7.97
N LYS A 301 -11.66 -5.21 -8.73
CA LYS A 301 -10.49 -6.09 -8.92
C LYS A 301 -9.72 -6.32 -7.61
N PHE A 302 -9.45 -5.27 -6.83
CA PHE A 302 -8.81 -5.41 -5.53
C PHE A 302 -9.62 -6.31 -4.59
N ALA A 303 -10.95 -6.14 -4.56
CA ALA A 303 -11.81 -6.94 -3.70
C ALA A 303 -11.90 -8.41 -4.13
N SER A 304 -11.94 -8.69 -5.44
CA SER A 304 -12.15 -10.05 -5.95
C SER A 304 -10.86 -10.85 -6.12
N ALA A 305 -9.75 -10.22 -6.51
CA ALA A 305 -8.50 -10.91 -6.80
C ALA A 305 -7.49 -10.87 -5.64
N ASN A 306 -7.52 -9.82 -4.81
CA ASN A 306 -6.61 -9.68 -3.66
C ASN A 306 -7.32 -9.77 -2.31
N TYR A 307 -8.65 -9.88 -2.29
CA TYR A 307 -9.47 -9.99 -1.06
C TYR A 307 -9.24 -8.84 -0.07
N GLU A 308 -8.98 -7.64 -0.59
CA GLU A 308 -8.94 -6.40 0.18
C GLU A 308 -10.33 -5.75 0.16
N PHE A 309 -10.73 -5.12 1.26
CA PHE A 309 -11.98 -4.38 1.29
C PHE A 309 -11.88 -3.10 0.45
N PRO A 310 -12.91 -2.79 -0.38
CA PRO A 310 -12.94 -1.52 -1.10
C PRO A 310 -12.95 -0.33 -0.13
N VAL A 311 -12.33 0.76 -0.53
CA VAL A 311 -12.47 2.07 0.15
C VAL A 311 -13.56 2.93 -0.49
N ASN A 312 -13.89 2.66 -1.76
CA ASN A 312 -15.00 3.30 -2.47
C ASN A 312 -16.33 2.68 -1.99
N PRO A 313 -17.22 3.44 -1.36
CA PRO A 313 -18.47 2.93 -0.83
C PRO A 313 -19.48 2.49 -1.91
N GLY A 314 -19.24 2.87 -3.17
CA GLY A 314 -20.04 2.41 -4.31
C GLY A 314 -19.71 0.99 -4.78
N VAL A 315 -18.68 0.38 -4.21
CA VAL A 315 -18.21 -0.96 -4.59
C VAL A 315 -18.37 -1.93 -3.43
N GLU A 316 -19.10 -3.01 -3.69
CA GLU A 316 -19.31 -4.07 -2.71
C GLU A 316 -18.06 -4.93 -2.50
N PRO A 317 -17.80 -5.40 -1.28
CA PRO A 317 -16.80 -6.43 -1.03
C PRO A 317 -17.11 -7.72 -1.83
N SER A 318 -16.08 -8.54 -2.06
CA SER A 318 -16.27 -9.85 -2.70
C SER A 318 -17.18 -10.76 -1.87
N GLU A 319 -17.79 -11.78 -2.50
CA GLU A 319 -18.66 -12.74 -1.81
C GLU A 319 -17.96 -13.43 -0.61
N LEU A 320 -16.64 -13.69 -0.76
CA LEU A 320 -15.86 -14.22 0.35
C LEU A 320 -15.82 -13.24 1.53
N LEU A 321 -15.50 -11.98 1.27
CA LEU A 321 -15.43 -10.97 2.33
C LEU A 321 -16.80 -10.74 2.99
N LYS A 322 -17.88 -10.74 2.20
CA LYS A 322 -19.26 -10.67 2.72
C LYS A 322 -19.60 -11.88 3.59
N SER A 323 -19.09 -13.06 3.27
CA SER A 323 -19.33 -14.28 4.05
C SER A 323 -18.77 -14.22 5.47
N TRP A 324 -17.79 -13.33 5.72
CA TRP A 324 -17.25 -13.11 7.07
C TRP A 324 -18.13 -12.16 7.91
N GLY A 325 -19.16 -11.54 7.32
CA GLY A 325 -20.06 -10.60 7.96
C GLY A 325 -19.53 -9.18 8.01
N ASP A 326 -20.41 -8.26 8.38
CA ASP A 326 -20.03 -6.87 8.64
C ASP A 326 -19.26 -6.78 9.95
N PHE A 327 -18.37 -5.80 10.04
CA PHE A 327 -17.59 -5.56 11.25
C PHE A 327 -17.44 -4.06 11.54
N LYS A 328 -17.39 -3.76 12.83
CA LYS A 328 -17.06 -2.42 13.31
C LYS A 328 -15.57 -2.16 13.17
N GLU A 329 -15.21 -1.08 12.48
CA GLU A 329 -13.84 -0.60 12.37
C GLU A 329 -13.50 0.32 13.55
N GLN A 330 -12.22 0.40 13.93
CA GLN A 330 -11.74 1.42 14.85
C GLN A 330 -12.07 2.82 14.29
N ASP A 331 -12.60 3.68 15.14
CA ASP A 331 -12.93 5.08 14.81
C ASP A 331 -11.80 6.00 15.27
N ILE A 332 -10.69 5.96 14.54
CA ILE A 332 -9.51 6.80 14.75
C ILE A 332 -9.05 7.41 13.42
N PRO A 333 -8.45 8.61 13.43
CA PRO A 333 -7.78 9.14 12.26
C PRO A 333 -6.63 8.20 11.85
N LEU A 334 -6.52 7.89 10.56
CA LEU A 334 -5.46 6.97 10.10
C LEU A 334 -4.04 7.55 10.23
N SER A 335 -3.90 8.90 10.27
CA SER A 335 -2.62 9.57 10.52
C SER A 335 -1.96 9.15 11.82
N VAL A 336 -2.76 8.84 12.86
CA VAL A 336 -2.22 8.45 14.18
C VAL A 336 -1.38 7.18 14.12
N LEU A 337 -1.59 6.33 13.11
CA LEU A 337 -0.78 5.13 12.91
C LEU A 337 0.67 5.48 12.53
N GLY A 338 0.86 6.60 11.82
CA GLY A 338 2.18 7.16 11.56
C GLY A 338 2.72 8.00 12.73
N GLU A 339 1.88 8.84 13.32
CA GLU A 339 2.25 9.70 14.46
C GLU A 339 2.79 8.88 15.64
N ASN A 340 2.15 7.76 15.95
CA ASN A 340 2.56 6.86 17.04
C ASN A 340 3.53 5.75 16.62
N ASN A 341 3.96 5.69 15.34
CA ASN A 341 4.80 4.58 14.84
C ASN A 341 6.14 4.46 15.59
N ALA A 342 6.84 5.58 15.81
CA ALA A 342 8.12 5.56 16.53
C ALA A 342 7.96 5.05 17.98
N LYS A 343 6.89 5.47 18.66
CA LYS A 343 6.58 4.99 20.03
C LYS A 343 6.23 3.50 20.00
N ALA A 344 5.47 3.04 19.01
CA ALA A 344 5.14 1.63 18.87
C ALA A 344 6.40 0.77 18.67
N ILE A 345 7.35 1.19 17.84
CA ILE A 345 8.64 0.49 17.65
C ILE A 345 9.42 0.42 18.94
N ILE A 346 9.54 1.53 19.69
CA ILE A 346 10.24 1.57 20.97
C ILE A 346 9.58 0.60 21.95
N THR A 347 8.26 0.65 22.09
CA THR A 347 7.50 -0.20 22.99
C THR A 347 7.66 -1.69 22.65
N LEU A 348 7.56 -2.07 21.37
CA LEU A 348 7.78 -3.46 20.93
C LEU A 348 9.17 -3.96 21.33
N ASN A 349 10.20 -3.13 21.17
CA ASN A 349 11.56 -3.47 21.56
C ASN A 349 11.70 -3.61 23.09
N GLU A 350 11.12 -2.69 23.85
CA GLU A 350 11.19 -2.71 25.33
C GLU A 350 10.55 -3.95 25.95
N VAL A 351 9.42 -4.42 25.37
CA VAL A 351 8.75 -5.64 25.85
C VAL A 351 9.39 -6.93 25.31
N GLY A 352 10.41 -6.82 24.45
CA GLY A 352 11.10 -7.97 23.86
C GLY A 352 10.30 -8.72 22.79
N TRP A 353 9.35 -8.04 22.14
CA TRP A 353 8.69 -8.58 20.95
C TRP A 353 9.71 -8.59 19.80
N LYS A 354 10.20 -9.74 19.44
CA LYS A 354 11.29 -9.93 18.47
C LYS A 354 10.78 -9.95 17.03
#